data_31a7076282a6f71209bb6f88d61f360e
#
_entry.id   31a7076282a6f71209bb6f88d61f360e
#
_cell.length_a   1.000
_cell.length_b   1.000
_cell.length_c   1.000
_cell.angle_alpha   90.00
_cell.angle_beta   90.00
_cell.angle_gamma   90.00
#
_symmetry.space_group_name_H-M   'P 1'
#
loop_
_entity.id
_entity.type
_entity.pdbx_description
1 polymer ?
#
loop_
_entity_poly.entity_id
_entity_poly.type
_entity_poly.pdbx_seq_one_letter_code
_entity_poly.pdbx_strand_id
1 'polypeptide(L)'
;MAIIFPLSKYISEEEIESFTDLKIGFNTLRRLFGFLKQTKPSTATLNILANYLEYRSYTNYLSDRKKFEDWYFQQKILLIQLSNDITEEDMYTINKGINDRDNIVAIAYFITNLIDENKTILLNKIFSKLVLSKFEISNLLKFATIITHSFYRISETKALEIYNSLMKHESFRNTVPLLYIDYSNLNTIYSKVLGLVEVHSTKDSDLFFVLLMKFYKQFYTSDKLNFEKIKLSPEHAI
;
A
#
# COMPACT_ATOMS: atom_id res chain seq x y z
N MET A 1 14.87 4.88 15.15
CA MET A 1 15.48 5.12 16.46
C MET A 1 16.08 6.53 16.53
N ALA A 2 15.36 7.54 16.13
CA ALA A 2 15.94 8.90 16.01
C ALA A 2 14.92 10.04 16.23
N ILE A 3 14.03 9.97 17.21
CA ILE A 3 13.13 11.10 17.55
C ILE A 3 12.96 11.24 19.08
N ILE A 4 14.02 11.01 19.85
CA ILE A 4 13.99 11.30 21.29
C ILE A 4 14.74 12.61 21.59
N PHE A 5 15.03 13.48 20.64
CA PHE A 5 16.05 14.50 20.83
C PHE A 5 15.73 15.94 20.44
N PRO A 6 14.74 16.58 21.10
CA PRO A 6 15.07 17.90 21.62
C PRO A 6 15.14 17.98 23.15
N LEU A 7 14.72 16.97 23.90
CA LEU A 7 14.61 17.01 25.38
C LEU A 7 15.90 16.64 26.13
N SER A 8 16.91 16.08 25.45
CA SER A 8 18.12 15.54 26.12
C SER A 8 18.96 16.56 26.90
N LYS A 9 18.72 17.85 26.71
CA LYS A 9 19.51 18.90 27.34
C LYS A 9 19.02 19.31 28.74
N TYR A 10 17.80 18.85 29.13
CA TYR A 10 17.11 19.36 30.30
C TYR A 10 16.54 18.29 31.25
N ILE A 11 16.59 17.02 30.91
CA ILE A 11 16.02 15.96 31.75
C ILE A 11 17.09 15.43 32.70
N SER A 12 16.89 15.64 34.03
CA SER A 12 17.72 15.07 35.08
C SER A 12 17.06 13.84 35.72
N GLU A 13 17.87 13.01 36.45
CA GLU A 13 17.34 11.87 37.20
C GLU A 13 16.42 12.34 38.35
N GLU A 14 16.76 13.49 38.98
CA GLU A 14 15.98 14.12 40.06
C GLU A 14 14.61 14.59 39.56
N GLU A 15 14.53 15.12 38.34
CA GLU A 15 13.28 15.53 37.73
C GLU A 15 12.37 14.33 37.43
N ILE A 16 12.92 13.23 36.87
CA ILE A 16 12.16 11.99 36.64
C ILE A 16 11.71 11.38 37.97
N GLU A 17 12.58 11.34 38.98
CA GLU A 17 12.25 10.83 40.32
C GLU A 17 11.14 11.64 40.97
N SER A 18 11.22 12.99 40.90
CA SER A 18 10.21 13.88 41.49
C SER A 18 8.84 13.78 40.81
N PHE A 19 8.81 13.45 39.52
CA PHE A 19 7.57 13.35 38.77
C PHE A 19 6.94 11.95 38.82
N THR A 20 7.76 10.89 38.91
CA THR A 20 7.28 9.51 38.80
C THR A 20 7.34 8.71 40.09
N ASP A 21 7.96 9.24 41.15
CA ASP A 21 8.36 8.54 42.38
C ASP A 21 9.26 7.29 42.13
N LEU A 22 9.88 7.19 40.95
CA LEU A 22 10.68 6.06 40.51
C LEU A 22 12.08 6.49 40.12
N LYS A 23 13.08 5.71 40.58
CA LYS A 23 14.49 5.99 40.30
C LYS A 23 14.97 5.45 38.98
N ILE A 24 15.63 6.30 38.21
CA ILE A 24 16.39 5.93 37.02
C ILE A 24 17.85 6.32 37.23
N GLY A 25 18.80 5.41 37.07
CA GLY A 25 20.20 5.71 37.32
C GLY A 25 20.80 6.63 36.23
N PHE A 26 21.64 7.59 36.68
CA PHE A 26 22.34 8.56 35.85
C PHE A 26 23.04 7.94 34.62
N ASN A 27 23.76 6.84 34.82
CA ASN A 27 24.42 6.14 33.72
C ASN A 27 23.43 5.53 32.72
N THR A 28 22.21 5.20 33.14
CA THR A 28 21.14 4.69 32.26
C THR A 28 20.66 5.82 31.37
N LEU A 29 20.43 7.03 31.90
CA LEU A 29 20.09 8.22 31.11
C LEU A 29 21.21 8.57 30.12
N ARG A 30 22.47 8.56 30.59
CA ARG A 30 23.61 8.82 29.70
C ARG A 30 23.72 7.83 28.55
N ARG A 31 23.39 6.55 28.75
CA ARG A 31 23.35 5.56 27.68
C ARG A 31 22.18 5.81 26.73
N LEU A 32 21.00 6.15 27.25
CA LEU A 32 19.81 6.44 26.44
C LEU A 32 20.05 7.66 25.55
N PHE A 33 20.70 8.69 26.08
CA PHE A 33 21.00 9.94 25.35
C PHE A 33 22.28 9.88 24.49
N GLY A 34 22.96 8.73 24.46
CA GLY A 34 24.13 8.53 23.60
C GLY A 34 25.44 9.09 24.16
N PHE A 35 25.48 9.56 25.43
CA PHE A 35 26.69 10.01 26.09
C PHE A 35 27.61 8.87 26.57
N LEU A 36 27.08 7.65 26.62
CA LEU A 36 27.79 6.40 26.87
C LEU A 36 27.42 5.35 25.83
N LYS A 37 28.23 4.29 25.73
CA LYS A 37 27.92 3.15 24.85
C LYS A 37 26.49 2.67 25.09
N GLN A 38 25.68 2.71 24.02
CA GLN A 38 24.27 2.34 24.08
C GLN A 38 24.10 0.86 24.43
N THR A 39 23.19 0.60 25.33
CA THR A 39 22.70 -0.75 25.67
C THR A 39 21.18 -0.76 25.55
N LYS A 40 20.59 -1.91 25.24
CA LYS A 40 19.13 -2.03 25.18
C LYS A 40 18.54 -1.74 26.58
N PRO A 41 17.65 -0.74 26.73
CA PRO A 41 17.02 -0.43 28.00
C PRO A 41 16.16 -1.59 28.49
N SER A 42 16.04 -1.77 29.80
CA SER A 42 15.09 -2.73 30.38
C SER A 42 13.66 -2.22 30.21
N THR A 43 12.68 -3.15 30.25
CA THR A 43 11.25 -2.80 30.22
C THR A 43 10.87 -1.90 31.39
N ALA A 44 11.47 -2.11 32.57
CA ALA A 44 11.26 -1.24 33.72
C ALA A 44 11.72 0.20 33.45
N THR A 45 12.92 0.39 32.89
CA THR A 45 13.43 1.70 32.49
C THR A 45 12.50 2.39 31.47
N LEU A 46 12.01 1.64 30.48
CA LEU A 46 11.10 2.17 29.46
C LEU A 46 9.75 2.57 30.05
N ASN A 47 9.24 1.83 31.05
CA ASN A 47 8.01 2.20 31.76
C ASN A 47 8.18 3.46 32.61
N ILE A 48 9.32 3.63 33.32
CA ILE A 48 9.61 4.86 34.05
C ILE A 48 9.59 6.08 33.11
N LEU A 49 10.25 5.98 31.97
CA LEU A 49 10.25 7.05 30.97
C LEU A 49 8.86 7.30 30.38
N ALA A 50 8.08 6.25 30.17
CA ALA A 50 6.70 6.39 29.70
C ALA A 50 5.82 7.10 30.75
N ASN A 51 5.97 6.75 32.05
CA ASN A 51 5.27 7.43 33.14
C ASN A 51 5.66 8.92 33.24
N TYR A 52 6.93 9.23 33.05
CA TYR A 52 7.40 10.63 32.98
C TYR A 52 6.73 11.42 31.84
N LEU A 53 6.40 10.73 30.74
CA LEU A 53 5.66 11.30 29.60
C LEU A 53 4.12 11.16 29.76
N GLU A 54 3.63 10.94 31.00
CA GLU A 54 2.20 10.80 31.35
C GLU A 54 1.49 9.57 30.76
N TYR A 55 2.24 8.59 30.26
CA TYR A 55 1.67 7.32 29.81
C TYR A 55 1.68 6.28 30.91
N ARG A 56 0.62 5.47 31.00
CA ARG A 56 0.50 4.39 32.00
C ARG A 56 1.59 3.31 31.87
N SER A 57 2.13 3.13 30.66
CA SER A 57 3.17 2.14 30.36
C SER A 57 3.86 2.45 29.04
N TYR A 58 5.01 1.84 28.81
CA TYR A 58 5.71 1.90 27.52
C TYR A 58 4.88 1.32 26.37
N THR A 59 4.05 0.32 26.62
CA THR A 59 3.11 -0.24 25.63
C THR A 59 2.07 0.80 25.20
N ASN A 60 1.51 1.57 26.16
CA ASN A 60 0.57 2.65 25.86
C ASN A 60 1.24 3.76 25.05
N TYR A 61 2.46 4.16 25.43
CA TYR A 61 3.25 5.12 24.66
C TYR A 61 3.46 4.67 23.20
N LEU A 62 3.83 3.40 22.97
CA LEU A 62 3.99 2.86 21.63
C LEU A 62 2.67 2.84 20.86
N SER A 63 1.56 2.52 21.52
CA SER A 63 0.23 2.52 20.89
C SER A 63 -0.19 3.92 20.43
N ASP A 64 0.01 4.94 21.28
CA ASP A 64 -0.32 6.32 20.92
C ASP A 64 0.62 6.89 19.87
N ARG A 65 1.92 6.56 19.94
CA ARG A 65 2.87 6.92 18.90
C ARG A 65 2.48 6.32 17.54
N LYS A 66 2.02 5.06 17.53
CA LYS A 66 1.53 4.43 16.29
C LYS A 66 0.33 5.19 15.72
N LYS A 67 -0.65 5.54 16.55
CA LYS A 67 -1.81 6.34 16.12
C LYS A 67 -1.42 7.70 15.54
N PHE A 68 -0.41 8.35 16.14
CA PHE A 68 0.11 9.61 15.62
C PHE A 68 0.84 9.43 14.28
N GLU A 69 1.63 8.38 14.12
CA GLU A 69 2.30 8.05 12.86
C GLU A 69 1.28 7.74 11.76
N ASP A 70 0.20 7.00 12.08
CA ASP A 70 -0.90 6.70 11.16
C ASP A 70 -1.66 7.98 10.76
N TRP A 71 -1.99 8.85 11.72
CA TRP A 71 -2.63 10.14 11.44
C TRP A 71 -1.75 11.03 10.55
N TYR A 72 -0.47 11.13 10.83
CA TYR A 72 0.49 11.90 10.03
C TYR A 72 0.61 11.33 8.61
N PHE A 73 0.62 10.01 8.47
CA PHE A 73 0.61 9.37 7.18
C PHE A 73 -0.64 9.72 6.37
N GLN A 74 -1.82 9.64 6.98
CA GLN A 74 -3.09 10.00 6.32
C GLN A 74 -3.11 11.47 5.89
N GLN A 75 -2.60 12.37 6.72
CA GLN A 75 -2.44 13.78 6.36
C GLN A 75 -1.52 13.97 5.15
N LYS A 76 -0.39 13.27 5.09
CA LYS A 76 0.49 13.31 3.92
C LYS A 76 -0.21 12.81 2.66
N ILE A 77 -0.92 11.70 2.73
CA ILE A 77 -1.68 11.17 1.59
C ILE A 77 -2.75 12.16 1.11
N LEU A 78 -3.45 12.80 2.03
CA LEU A 78 -4.42 13.84 1.68
C LEU A 78 -3.77 15.04 0.97
N LEU A 79 -2.61 15.49 1.44
CA LEU A 79 -1.86 16.57 0.78
C LEU A 79 -1.42 16.18 -0.64
N ILE A 80 -0.96 14.94 -0.83
CA ILE A 80 -0.62 14.41 -2.15
C ILE A 80 -1.86 14.38 -3.06
N GLN A 81 -3.02 13.98 -2.54
CA GLN A 81 -4.27 13.97 -3.30
C GLN A 81 -4.68 15.37 -3.79
N LEU A 82 -4.48 16.39 -2.96
CA LEU A 82 -4.80 17.77 -3.28
C LEU A 82 -3.77 18.43 -4.20
N SER A 83 -2.60 17.83 -4.37
CA SER A 83 -1.57 18.34 -5.27
C SER A 83 -1.91 18.04 -6.74
N ASN A 84 -1.32 18.84 -7.65
CA ASN A 84 -1.43 18.61 -9.10
C ASN A 84 -0.30 17.75 -9.65
N ASP A 85 0.70 17.42 -8.82
CA ASP A 85 1.84 16.58 -9.18
C ASP A 85 2.27 15.70 -8.00
N ILE A 86 3.00 14.64 -8.30
CA ILE A 86 3.56 13.69 -7.33
C ILE A 86 5.08 13.73 -7.42
N THR A 87 5.72 14.09 -6.33
CA THR A 87 7.18 14.15 -6.22
C THR A 87 7.80 12.77 -5.93
N GLU A 88 9.13 12.66 -5.98
CA GLU A 88 9.83 11.43 -5.58
C GLU A 88 9.64 11.12 -4.07
N GLU A 89 9.54 12.16 -3.22
CA GLU A 89 9.26 11.99 -1.80
C GLU A 89 7.85 11.46 -1.56
N ASP A 90 6.87 11.93 -2.35
CA ASP A 90 5.51 11.41 -2.30
C ASP A 90 5.46 9.94 -2.72
N MET A 91 6.18 9.57 -3.79
CA MET A 91 6.30 8.18 -4.22
C MET A 91 6.97 7.29 -3.16
N TYR A 92 8.00 7.81 -2.49
CA TYR A 92 8.60 7.10 -1.36
C TYR A 92 7.57 6.87 -0.23
N THR A 93 6.77 7.89 0.09
CA THR A 93 5.71 7.80 1.10
C THR A 93 4.64 6.79 0.70
N ILE A 94 4.18 6.80 -0.56
CA ILE A 94 3.20 5.85 -1.11
C ILE A 94 3.76 4.43 -1.05
N ASN A 95 4.98 4.20 -1.55
CA ASN A 95 5.62 2.88 -1.55
C ASN A 95 5.88 2.34 -0.13
N LYS A 96 6.19 3.21 0.83
CA LYS A 96 6.32 2.84 2.24
C LYS A 96 4.96 2.44 2.82
N GLY A 97 3.93 3.24 2.57
CA GLY A 97 2.58 3.00 3.09
C GLY A 97 1.92 1.76 2.50
N ILE A 98 2.11 1.51 1.21
CA ILE A 98 1.55 0.33 0.55
C ILE A 98 2.17 -0.97 1.09
N ASN A 99 3.40 -0.94 1.59
CA ASN A 99 4.07 -2.06 2.26
C ASN A 99 3.69 -2.20 3.74
N ASP A 100 2.88 -1.29 4.28
CA ASP A 100 2.37 -1.36 5.64
C ASP A 100 0.92 -1.89 5.62
N ARG A 101 0.67 -2.95 6.39
CA ARG A 101 -0.64 -3.60 6.46
C ARG A 101 -1.78 -2.64 6.83
N ASP A 102 -1.51 -1.70 7.70
CA ASP A 102 -2.50 -0.77 8.24
C ASP A 102 -2.77 0.40 7.26
N ASN A 103 -1.78 0.74 6.42
CA ASN A 103 -1.85 1.87 5.49
C ASN A 103 -2.30 1.52 4.06
N ILE A 104 -2.27 0.23 3.68
CA ILE A 104 -2.62 -0.20 2.32
C ILE A 104 -4.05 0.20 1.92
N VAL A 105 -4.98 0.15 2.87
CA VAL A 105 -6.38 0.55 2.65
C VAL A 105 -6.49 2.05 2.39
N ALA A 106 -5.75 2.88 3.14
CA ALA A 106 -5.70 4.32 2.92
C ALA A 106 -5.12 4.67 1.53
N ILE A 107 -4.07 3.96 1.09
CA ILE A 107 -3.52 4.11 -0.26
C ILE A 107 -4.53 3.68 -1.33
N ALA A 108 -5.25 2.58 -1.12
CA ALA A 108 -6.27 2.13 -2.06
C ALA A 108 -7.39 3.17 -2.21
N TYR A 109 -7.88 3.76 -1.13
CA TYR A 109 -8.87 4.85 -1.18
C TYR A 109 -8.31 6.13 -1.81
N PHE A 110 -7.06 6.47 -1.56
CA PHE A 110 -6.39 7.57 -2.25
C PHE A 110 -6.40 7.37 -3.78
N ILE A 111 -6.01 6.19 -4.26
CA ILE A 111 -6.04 5.85 -5.69
C ILE A 111 -7.47 5.88 -6.22
N THR A 112 -8.44 5.37 -5.45
CA THR A 112 -9.87 5.43 -5.77
C THR A 112 -10.34 6.88 -5.99
N ASN A 113 -9.98 7.81 -5.12
CA ASN A 113 -10.32 9.21 -5.29
C ASN A 113 -9.71 9.81 -6.56
N LEU A 114 -8.46 9.44 -6.91
CA LEU A 114 -7.86 9.87 -8.17
C LEU A 114 -8.60 9.32 -9.40
N ILE A 115 -9.15 8.09 -9.32
CA ILE A 115 -9.99 7.50 -10.38
C ILE A 115 -11.30 8.29 -10.51
N ASP A 116 -12.00 8.55 -9.40
CA ASP A 116 -13.25 9.31 -9.37
C ASP A 116 -13.07 10.72 -9.93
N GLU A 117 -11.96 11.38 -9.58
CA GLU A 117 -11.59 12.72 -10.06
C GLU A 117 -10.99 12.72 -11.50
N ASN A 118 -10.82 11.56 -12.13
CA ASN A 118 -10.19 11.39 -13.44
C ASN A 118 -8.75 11.95 -13.52
N LYS A 119 -7.99 11.86 -12.45
CA LYS A 119 -6.59 12.31 -12.41
C LYS A 119 -5.63 11.28 -13.05
N THR A 120 -5.87 10.98 -14.31
CA THR A 120 -5.15 9.92 -15.06
C THR A 120 -3.64 10.16 -15.12
N ILE A 121 -3.17 11.41 -15.17
CA ILE A 121 -1.75 11.75 -15.17
C ILE A 121 -1.08 11.30 -13.86
N LEU A 122 -1.71 11.59 -12.71
CA LEU A 122 -1.19 11.18 -11.39
C LEU A 122 -1.21 9.67 -11.23
N LEU A 123 -2.29 9.01 -11.67
CA LEU A 123 -2.40 7.55 -11.67
C LEU A 123 -1.26 6.91 -12.47
N ASN A 124 -0.98 7.41 -13.68
CA ASN A 124 0.14 6.93 -14.50
C ASN A 124 1.48 7.10 -13.77
N LYS A 125 1.70 8.24 -13.11
CA LYS A 125 2.93 8.50 -12.36
C LYS A 125 3.08 7.53 -11.19
N ILE A 126 2.01 7.26 -10.45
CA ILE A 126 2.00 6.30 -9.35
C ILE A 126 2.34 4.89 -9.88
N PHE A 127 1.54 4.37 -10.82
CA PHE A 127 1.71 3.00 -11.28
C PHE A 127 3.01 2.76 -12.06
N SER A 128 3.62 3.81 -12.62
CA SER A 128 4.96 3.70 -13.25
C SER A 128 6.08 3.44 -12.25
N LYS A 129 5.90 3.82 -10.97
CA LYS A 129 6.92 3.77 -9.91
C LYS A 129 6.52 2.92 -8.70
N LEU A 130 5.35 2.30 -8.75
CA LEU A 130 4.84 1.48 -7.66
C LEU A 130 5.63 0.17 -7.56
N VAL A 131 6.20 -0.09 -6.38
CA VAL A 131 7.01 -1.28 -6.09
C VAL A 131 6.21 -2.25 -5.23
N LEU A 132 5.86 -3.39 -5.80
CA LEU A 132 4.95 -4.38 -5.22
C LEU A 132 5.63 -5.67 -4.71
N SER A 133 6.95 -5.70 -4.68
CA SER A 133 7.74 -6.94 -4.49
C SER A 133 7.71 -7.54 -3.07
N LYS A 134 7.03 -6.94 -2.10
CA LYS A 134 7.08 -7.35 -0.68
C LYS A 134 5.71 -7.66 -0.05
N PHE A 135 4.67 -7.87 -0.85
CA PHE A 135 3.32 -7.99 -0.34
C PHE A 135 2.90 -9.40 0.07
N GLU A 136 2.16 -9.47 1.19
CA GLU A 136 1.25 -10.57 1.43
C GLU A 136 0.08 -10.53 0.43
N ILE A 137 -0.23 -11.66 -0.17
CA ILE A 137 -1.31 -11.81 -1.17
C ILE A 137 -2.66 -11.28 -0.66
N SER A 138 -2.94 -11.45 0.63
CA SER A 138 -4.18 -10.98 1.27
C SER A 138 -4.33 -9.45 1.23
N ASN A 139 -3.23 -8.73 1.38
CA ASN A 139 -3.21 -7.26 1.33
C ASN A 139 -3.33 -6.75 -0.11
N LEU A 140 -2.69 -7.44 -1.06
CA LEU A 140 -2.86 -7.12 -2.49
C LEU A 140 -4.29 -7.35 -2.94
N LEU A 141 -4.96 -8.42 -2.50
CA LEU A 141 -6.37 -8.67 -2.81
C LEU A 141 -7.29 -7.56 -2.27
N LYS A 142 -7.07 -7.06 -1.05
CA LYS A 142 -7.82 -5.92 -0.51
C LYS A 142 -7.64 -4.68 -1.38
N PHE A 143 -6.38 -4.38 -1.73
CA PHE A 143 -6.02 -3.27 -2.59
C PHE A 143 -6.71 -3.39 -3.97
N ALA A 144 -6.58 -4.53 -4.63
CA ALA A 144 -7.21 -4.83 -5.90
C ALA A 144 -8.74 -4.69 -5.85
N THR A 145 -9.36 -5.25 -4.81
CA THR A 145 -10.81 -5.20 -4.61
C THR A 145 -11.30 -3.75 -4.50
N ILE A 146 -10.68 -2.94 -3.65
CA ILE A 146 -11.09 -1.53 -3.45
C ILE A 146 -10.96 -0.75 -4.77
N ILE A 147 -9.84 -0.90 -5.47
CA ILE A 147 -9.60 -0.19 -6.73
C ILE A 147 -10.56 -0.67 -7.82
N THR A 148 -10.77 -1.98 -7.97
CA THR A 148 -11.71 -2.50 -8.98
C THR A 148 -13.12 -1.99 -8.75
N HIS A 149 -13.59 -1.96 -7.48
CA HIS A 149 -14.92 -1.43 -7.16
C HIS A 149 -15.07 0.07 -7.44
N SER A 150 -13.98 0.84 -7.47
CA SER A 150 -14.06 2.25 -7.85
C SER A 150 -14.49 2.44 -9.30
N PHE A 151 -14.07 1.54 -10.19
CA PHE A 151 -14.45 1.60 -11.61
C PHE A 151 -15.95 1.37 -11.86
N TYR A 152 -16.67 0.76 -10.90
CA TYR A 152 -18.14 0.63 -11.03
C TYR A 152 -18.90 1.92 -10.70
N ARG A 153 -18.24 2.92 -10.13
CA ARG A 153 -18.86 4.22 -9.78
C ARG A 153 -18.80 5.25 -10.91
N ILE A 154 -18.01 4.98 -11.92
CA ILE A 154 -17.84 5.85 -13.09
C ILE A 154 -18.44 5.19 -14.34
N SER A 155 -18.66 5.98 -15.40
CA SER A 155 -19.19 5.43 -16.66
C SER A 155 -18.22 4.41 -17.27
N GLU A 156 -18.75 3.40 -17.96
CA GLU A 156 -17.94 2.36 -18.62
C GLU A 156 -16.90 2.95 -19.58
N THR A 157 -17.28 3.96 -20.36
CA THR A 157 -16.36 4.65 -21.28
C THR A 157 -15.15 5.22 -20.53
N LYS A 158 -15.42 5.96 -19.45
CA LYS A 158 -14.37 6.56 -18.61
C LYS A 158 -13.51 5.51 -17.93
N ALA A 159 -14.12 4.44 -17.44
CA ALA A 159 -13.39 3.32 -16.86
C ALA A 159 -12.42 2.69 -17.88
N LEU A 160 -12.86 2.42 -19.09
CA LEU A 160 -12.03 1.85 -20.15
C LEU A 160 -10.90 2.79 -20.61
N GLU A 161 -11.13 4.10 -20.64
CA GLU A 161 -10.08 5.09 -20.93
C GLU A 161 -8.98 5.03 -19.85
N ILE A 162 -9.34 5.00 -18.58
CA ILE A 162 -8.38 4.90 -17.48
C ILE A 162 -7.66 3.54 -17.52
N TYR A 163 -8.38 2.43 -17.70
CA TYR A 163 -7.77 1.11 -17.86
C TYR A 163 -6.76 1.09 -18.99
N ASN A 164 -7.12 1.58 -20.18
CA ASN A 164 -6.23 1.63 -21.33
C ASN A 164 -4.96 2.45 -21.04
N SER A 165 -5.11 3.59 -20.38
CA SER A 165 -3.98 4.44 -20.00
C SER A 165 -3.02 3.76 -19.01
N LEU A 166 -3.55 2.98 -18.05
CA LEU A 166 -2.77 2.35 -17.00
C LEU A 166 -2.23 0.97 -17.38
N MET A 167 -2.80 0.33 -18.41
CA MET A 167 -2.49 -1.04 -18.79
C MET A 167 -1.02 -1.26 -19.22
N LYS A 168 -0.33 -0.20 -19.67
CA LYS A 168 1.11 -0.23 -19.97
C LYS A 168 1.98 -0.49 -18.73
N HIS A 169 1.47 -0.21 -17.52
CA HIS A 169 2.21 -0.41 -16.27
C HIS A 169 1.98 -1.83 -15.73
N GLU A 170 3.04 -2.60 -15.61
CA GLU A 170 2.99 -3.96 -15.06
C GLU A 170 2.44 -3.98 -13.64
N SER A 171 2.81 -3.00 -12.80
CA SER A 171 2.30 -2.85 -11.44
C SER A 171 0.77 -2.77 -11.40
N PHE A 172 0.16 -2.04 -12.35
CA PHE A 172 -1.30 -1.96 -12.47
C PHE A 172 -1.90 -3.28 -12.95
N ARG A 173 -1.35 -3.88 -14.02
CA ARG A 173 -1.85 -5.15 -14.55
C ARG A 173 -1.88 -6.23 -13.48
N ASN A 174 -0.77 -6.39 -12.76
CA ASN A 174 -0.61 -7.44 -11.77
C ASN A 174 -1.42 -7.22 -10.49
N THR A 175 -1.86 -5.99 -10.20
CA THR A 175 -2.59 -5.69 -8.96
C THR A 175 -4.07 -5.46 -9.14
N VAL A 176 -4.53 -5.13 -10.34
CA VAL A 176 -5.94 -4.84 -10.56
C VAL A 176 -6.56 -5.91 -11.47
N PRO A 177 -6.37 -5.92 -12.80
CA PRO A 177 -7.12 -6.85 -13.65
C PRO A 177 -6.68 -8.32 -13.55
N LEU A 178 -5.42 -8.60 -13.24
CA LEU A 178 -4.93 -9.98 -13.18
C LEU A 178 -5.02 -10.59 -11.77
N LEU A 179 -5.22 -9.79 -10.75
CA LEU A 179 -5.35 -10.27 -9.38
C LEU A 179 -6.80 -10.42 -8.93
N TYR A 180 -7.66 -9.46 -9.27
CA TYR A 180 -9.07 -9.49 -8.94
C TYR A 180 -9.90 -9.91 -10.15
N ILE A 181 -10.40 -11.15 -10.13
CA ILE A 181 -11.25 -11.68 -11.20
C ILE A 181 -12.68 -11.21 -10.99
N ASP A 182 -13.15 -10.36 -11.87
CA ASP A 182 -14.52 -9.86 -11.86
C ASP A 182 -15.46 -10.78 -12.62
N TYR A 183 -15.81 -11.88 -11.99
CA TYR A 183 -16.73 -12.87 -12.58
C TYR A 183 -18.10 -12.27 -12.93
N SER A 184 -18.58 -11.30 -12.15
CA SER A 184 -19.89 -10.66 -12.36
C SER A 184 -19.94 -9.86 -13.67
N ASN A 185 -18.81 -9.33 -14.12
CA ASN A 185 -18.68 -8.52 -15.32
C ASN A 185 -17.86 -9.18 -16.43
N LEU A 186 -17.66 -10.50 -16.34
CA LEU A 186 -16.87 -11.25 -17.32
C LEU A 186 -17.46 -11.18 -18.74
N ASN A 187 -18.78 -10.99 -18.87
CA ASN A 187 -19.46 -10.83 -20.17
C ASN A 187 -19.54 -9.37 -20.64
N THR A 188 -19.13 -8.41 -19.84
CA THR A 188 -19.26 -6.98 -20.11
C THR A 188 -17.89 -6.28 -20.03
N ILE A 189 -17.73 -5.37 -19.11
CA ILE A 189 -16.53 -4.53 -19.00
C ILE A 189 -15.25 -5.34 -18.78
N TYR A 190 -15.29 -6.38 -17.95
CA TYR A 190 -14.08 -7.17 -17.63
C TYR A 190 -13.54 -7.89 -18.87
N SER A 191 -14.40 -8.34 -19.78
CA SER A 191 -13.96 -8.91 -21.06
C SER A 191 -13.19 -7.89 -21.92
N LYS A 192 -13.61 -6.63 -21.90
CA LYS A 192 -12.90 -5.54 -22.61
C LYS A 192 -11.56 -5.24 -21.93
N VAL A 193 -11.54 -5.23 -20.60
CA VAL A 193 -10.31 -5.07 -19.81
C VAL A 193 -9.30 -6.18 -20.11
N LEU A 194 -9.74 -7.45 -20.18
CA LEU A 194 -8.88 -8.56 -20.59
C LEU A 194 -8.32 -8.39 -22.00
N GLY A 195 -9.11 -7.84 -22.93
CA GLY A 195 -8.61 -7.47 -24.27
C GLY A 195 -7.52 -6.41 -24.21
N LEU A 196 -7.60 -5.43 -23.31
CA LEU A 196 -6.52 -4.45 -23.10
C LEU A 196 -5.26 -5.10 -22.52
N VAL A 197 -5.38 -6.11 -21.66
CA VAL A 197 -4.20 -6.86 -21.17
C VAL A 197 -3.48 -7.54 -22.34
N GLU A 198 -4.22 -8.18 -23.28
CA GLU A 198 -3.61 -8.80 -24.47
C GLU A 198 -2.83 -7.80 -25.34
N VAL A 199 -3.34 -6.58 -25.48
CA VAL A 199 -2.70 -5.55 -26.30
C VAL A 199 -1.43 -5.01 -25.64
N HIS A 200 -1.42 -4.90 -24.30
CA HIS A 200 -0.36 -4.21 -23.59
C HIS A 200 0.66 -5.14 -22.91
N SER A 201 0.36 -6.44 -22.75
CA SER A 201 1.28 -7.39 -22.15
C SER A 201 1.95 -8.27 -23.20
N THR A 202 3.25 -8.46 -23.01
CA THR A 202 4.06 -9.44 -23.76
C THR A 202 4.43 -10.66 -22.91
N LYS A 203 3.92 -10.72 -21.66
CA LYS A 203 4.21 -11.83 -20.75
C LYS A 203 3.29 -13.00 -21.03
N ASP A 204 3.86 -14.17 -21.24
CA ASP A 204 3.10 -15.40 -21.47
C ASP A 204 2.15 -15.74 -20.33
N SER A 205 2.55 -15.49 -19.08
CA SER A 205 1.67 -15.68 -17.91
C SER A 205 0.40 -14.85 -17.96
N ASP A 206 0.50 -13.58 -18.38
CA ASP A 206 -0.63 -12.68 -18.50
C ASP A 206 -1.56 -13.12 -19.64
N LEU A 207 -0.97 -13.50 -20.78
CA LEU A 207 -1.70 -13.98 -21.96
C LEU A 207 -2.39 -15.32 -21.67
N PHE A 208 -1.73 -16.22 -20.95
CA PHE A 208 -2.31 -17.49 -20.50
C PHE A 208 -3.50 -17.26 -19.55
N PHE A 209 -3.38 -16.32 -18.62
CA PHE A 209 -4.48 -15.93 -17.72
C PHE A 209 -5.69 -15.41 -18.52
N VAL A 210 -5.44 -14.49 -19.48
CA VAL A 210 -6.52 -13.97 -20.33
C VAL A 210 -7.19 -15.08 -21.13
N LEU A 211 -6.41 -16.01 -21.67
CA LEU A 211 -6.92 -17.17 -22.37
C LEU A 211 -7.82 -18.03 -21.47
N LEU A 212 -7.37 -18.33 -20.26
CA LEU A 212 -8.13 -19.07 -19.27
C LEU A 212 -9.47 -18.36 -18.97
N MET A 213 -9.48 -17.05 -18.81
CA MET A 213 -10.71 -16.29 -18.57
C MET A 213 -11.64 -16.29 -19.78
N LYS A 214 -11.12 -16.31 -21.00
CA LYS A 214 -11.93 -16.49 -22.22
C LYS A 214 -12.59 -17.86 -22.27
N PHE A 215 -11.90 -18.93 -21.86
CA PHE A 215 -12.51 -20.25 -21.73
C PHE A 215 -13.60 -20.28 -20.66
N TYR A 216 -13.35 -19.70 -19.49
CA TYR A 216 -14.36 -19.56 -18.46
C TYR A 216 -15.62 -18.86 -18.99
N LYS A 217 -15.44 -17.73 -19.68
CA LYS A 217 -16.54 -17.01 -20.29
C LYS A 217 -17.33 -17.90 -21.25
N GLN A 218 -16.66 -18.57 -22.20
CA GLN A 218 -17.32 -19.44 -23.19
C GLN A 218 -18.06 -20.59 -22.51
N PHE A 219 -17.47 -21.23 -21.49
CA PHE A 219 -18.09 -22.28 -20.73
C PHE A 219 -19.41 -21.85 -20.07
N TYR A 220 -19.43 -20.68 -19.44
CA TYR A 220 -20.63 -20.18 -18.75
C TYR A 220 -21.67 -19.55 -19.68
N THR A 221 -21.29 -19.11 -20.86
CA THR A 221 -22.24 -18.55 -21.85
C THR A 221 -22.75 -19.61 -22.81
N SER A 222 -22.32 -20.86 -22.66
CA SER A 222 -22.66 -21.97 -23.57
C SER A 222 -22.25 -21.74 -25.03
N ASP A 223 -21.34 -20.82 -25.26
CA ASP A 223 -20.74 -20.59 -26.58
C ASP A 223 -19.84 -21.79 -26.95
N LYS A 224 -19.84 -22.19 -28.22
CA LYS A 224 -18.96 -23.27 -28.68
C LYS A 224 -17.50 -22.88 -28.44
N LEU A 225 -16.78 -23.73 -27.69
CA LEU A 225 -15.34 -23.56 -27.45
C LEU A 225 -14.60 -23.69 -28.80
N ASN A 226 -14.02 -22.60 -29.27
CA ASN A 226 -13.21 -22.60 -30.47
C ASN A 226 -11.71 -22.65 -30.10
N PHE A 227 -11.20 -23.89 -30.06
CA PHE A 227 -9.80 -24.18 -29.74
C PHE A 227 -8.81 -23.81 -30.84
N GLU A 228 -9.26 -23.57 -32.07
CA GLU A 228 -8.37 -23.28 -33.22
C GLU A 228 -7.70 -21.90 -33.15
N LYS A 229 -8.21 -21.00 -32.30
CA LYS A 229 -7.64 -19.66 -32.11
C LYS A 229 -6.55 -19.57 -31.05
N ILE A 230 -6.22 -20.69 -30.38
CA ILE A 230 -5.24 -20.72 -29.33
C ILE A 230 -3.84 -20.95 -29.96
N LYS A 231 -3.14 -19.89 -30.20
CA LYS A 231 -1.70 -19.96 -30.48
C LYS A 231 -0.94 -19.83 -29.17
N LEU A 232 -0.70 -20.93 -28.50
CA LEU A 232 0.34 -21.00 -27.47
C LEU A 232 1.70 -20.93 -28.17
N SER A 233 2.63 -20.17 -27.59
CA SER A 233 4.01 -20.21 -28.09
C SER A 233 4.56 -21.64 -27.99
N PRO A 234 5.42 -22.08 -28.94
CA PRO A 234 5.95 -23.46 -28.95
C PRO A 234 6.71 -23.86 -27.68
N GLU A 235 7.14 -22.89 -26.87
CA GLU A 235 7.86 -23.11 -25.62
C GLU A 235 6.99 -23.61 -24.46
N HIS A 236 5.66 -23.58 -24.62
CA HIS A 236 4.69 -24.04 -23.60
C HIS A 236 3.92 -25.31 -24.01
N ALA A 237 4.29 -25.92 -25.12
CA ALA A 237 3.79 -27.21 -25.54
C ALA A 237 4.67 -28.32 -24.97
N ILE A 238 4.38 -28.74 -23.71
CA ILE A 238 4.92 -29.97 -23.14
C ILE A 238 3.81 -30.99 -23.11
#